data_0205920b311c79499b0adda316a8e5c4
#
_entry.id   0205920b311c79499b0adda316a8e5c4
#
_cell.length_a   1.000
_cell.length_b   1.000
_cell.length_c   1.000
_cell.angle_alpha   90.00
_cell.angle_beta   90.00
_cell.angle_gamma   90.00
#
_symmetry.space_group_name_H-M   'P 1'
#
loop_
_entity.id
_entity.type
_entity.pdbx_description
1 polymer ?
#
loop_
_entity_poly.entity_id
_entity_poly.type
_entity_poly.pdbx_seq_one_letter_code
_entity_poly.pdbx_strand_id
1 'polypeptide(L)'
;MKLLTYSFRWLTILLLFVALRAKSQTTETYKYSPSEVVIIHSRVLNEDRKVYVHYPKVDSADLNKRFPVLYLMDGDNHFELLAQYVDYLSRPDVSAMPKILIVGISNTKRTRDLTPTNSVTNYLGKPDSSSYKLSGGNENFLQFIATELMPMIDKNYKTDPYKIFAGHSFGGISSINCLLTHPDMFDAYIAVSPSLWWDKEYLLKMTEEKLKNGSVLNKMLFYSDGNEGGNNSFFHKNLLKLDSIITKKKLKRLDYQYKHYPTETHMTEPVVAYFDALRFIFKDWEKHH
;
A
#
# COMPACT_ATOMS: atom_id res chain seq x y z
N MET A 1 -56.43 -58.24 14.72
CA MET A 1 -55.14 -58.23 13.93
C MET A 1 -55.10 -57.28 12.75
N LYS A 2 -56.18 -56.70 12.23
CA LYS A 2 -56.17 -55.79 11.08
C LYS A 2 -55.93 -54.30 11.42
N LEU A 3 -56.15 -53.85 12.65
CA LEU A 3 -55.95 -52.46 13.06
C LEU A 3 -54.45 -52.04 13.30
N LEU A 4 -53.63 -53.01 13.73
CA LEU A 4 -52.22 -52.76 13.98
C LEU A 4 -51.38 -52.55 12.66
N THR A 5 -51.82 -53.14 11.56
CA THR A 5 -51.12 -53.07 10.27
C THR A 5 -51.34 -51.70 9.55
N TYR A 6 -52.41 -50.98 9.83
CA TYR A 6 -52.69 -49.68 9.26
C TYR A 6 -51.91 -48.58 9.96
N SER A 7 -51.74 -48.62 11.27
CA SER A 7 -50.95 -47.62 12.01
C SER A 7 -49.46 -47.68 11.66
N PHE A 8 -48.89 -48.83 11.36
CA PHE A 8 -47.50 -48.99 10.97
C PHE A 8 -47.21 -48.44 9.55
N ARG A 9 -48.19 -48.56 8.65
CA ARG A 9 -48.07 -48.02 7.29
C ARG A 9 -48.12 -46.49 7.26
N TRP A 10 -48.90 -45.83 8.08
CA TRP A 10 -48.98 -44.40 8.19
C TRP A 10 -47.73 -43.83 8.86
N LEU A 11 -47.15 -44.54 9.85
CA LEU A 11 -45.89 -44.08 10.49
C LEU A 11 -44.71 -44.16 9.53
N THR A 12 -44.61 -45.18 8.67
CA THR A 12 -43.56 -45.30 7.65
C THR A 12 -43.70 -44.24 6.55
N ILE A 13 -44.91 -43.91 6.14
CA ILE A 13 -45.15 -42.84 5.15
C ILE A 13 -44.81 -41.46 5.74
N LEU A 14 -45.14 -41.21 7.01
CA LEU A 14 -44.79 -39.96 7.71
C LEU A 14 -43.27 -39.80 7.86
N LEU A 15 -42.54 -40.86 8.19
CA LEU A 15 -41.07 -40.87 8.28
C LEU A 15 -40.42 -40.66 6.91
N LEU A 16 -41.00 -41.21 5.82
CA LEU A 16 -40.51 -40.94 4.45
C LEU A 16 -40.73 -39.47 4.05
N PHE A 17 -41.87 -38.88 4.43
CA PHE A 17 -42.14 -37.46 4.13
C PHE A 17 -41.24 -36.48 4.92
N VAL A 18 -40.85 -36.84 6.15
CA VAL A 18 -39.89 -36.04 6.95
C VAL A 18 -38.49 -36.16 6.39
N ALA A 19 -38.07 -37.33 5.91
CA ALA A 19 -36.76 -37.53 5.28
C ALA A 19 -36.62 -36.78 3.93
N LEU A 20 -37.73 -36.63 3.19
CA LEU A 20 -37.73 -35.90 1.90
C LEU A 20 -37.67 -34.36 2.04
N ARG A 21 -37.82 -33.81 3.25
CA ARG A 21 -37.69 -32.37 3.53
C ARG A 21 -36.39 -31.95 4.18
N ALA A 22 -35.49 -32.88 4.47
CA ALA A 22 -34.10 -32.52 4.82
C ALA A 22 -33.39 -32.06 3.57
N LYS A 23 -33.66 -30.81 3.15
CA LYS A 23 -32.75 -30.12 2.23
C LYS A 23 -31.40 -30.05 2.94
N SER A 24 -30.44 -30.80 2.43
CA SER A 24 -29.05 -30.62 2.80
C SER A 24 -28.73 -29.12 2.63
N GLN A 25 -28.39 -28.45 3.73
CA GLN A 25 -27.79 -27.10 3.63
C GLN A 25 -26.47 -27.26 2.92
N THR A 26 -26.45 -26.97 1.62
CA THR A 26 -25.20 -26.81 0.89
C THR A 26 -24.61 -25.49 1.34
N THR A 27 -23.54 -25.54 2.12
CA THR A 27 -22.74 -24.36 2.44
C THR A 27 -21.87 -24.07 1.24
N GLU A 28 -22.19 -23.02 0.49
CA GLU A 28 -21.29 -22.47 -0.53
C GLU A 28 -20.34 -21.50 0.15
N THR A 29 -19.04 -21.79 0.05
CA THR A 29 -17.99 -20.91 0.57
C THR A 29 -17.48 -20.01 -0.57
N TYR A 30 -17.76 -18.74 -0.49
CA TYR A 30 -17.22 -17.76 -1.43
C TYR A 30 -15.93 -17.18 -0.88
N LYS A 31 -14.85 -17.19 -1.67
CA LYS A 31 -13.66 -16.39 -1.38
C LYS A 31 -14.00 -14.93 -1.68
N TYR A 32 -13.92 -14.08 -0.66
CA TYR A 32 -14.31 -12.67 -0.77
C TYR A 32 -13.25 -11.81 -1.49
N SER A 33 -11.95 -12.16 -1.39
CA SER A 33 -10.86 -11.39 -1.96
C SER A 33 -10.16 -12.15 -3.10
N PRO A 34 -9.92 -11.51 -4.25
CA PRO A 34 -9.10 -12.05 -5.34
C PRO A 34 -7.59 -11.96 -5.06
N SER A 35 -7.17 -11.79 -3.80
CA SER A 35 -5.77 -11.66 -3.42
C SER A 35 -5.05 -13.00 -3.43
N GLU A 36 -3.80 -12.97 -3.86
CA GLU A 36 -2.90 -14.14 -3.85
C GLU A 36 -1.55 -13.80 -3.20
N VAL A 37 -0.83 -14.83 -2.81
CA VAL A 37 0.53 -14.72 -2.27
C VAL A 37 1.50 -15.28 -3.28
N VAL A 38 2.51 -14.49 -3.64
CA VAL A 38 3.58 -14.87 -4.55
C VAL A 38 4.90 -14.86 -3.82
N ILE A 39 5.72 -15.89 -4.00
CA ILE A 39 7.10 -15.92 -3.51
C ILE A 39 8.03 -15.73 -4.69
N ILE A 40 8.92 -14.75 -4.60
CA ILE A 40 9.95 -14.47 -5.59
C ILE A 40 11.33 -14.58 -4.94
N HIS A 41 12.22 -15.39 -5.51
CA HIS A 41 13.63 -15.40 -5.13
C HIS A 41 14.33 -14.19 -5.73
N SER A 42 14.75 -13.25 -4.88
CA SER A 42 15.50 -12.09 -5.31
C SER A 42 16.99 -12.41 -5.38
N ARG A 43 17.57 -12.21 -6.56
CA ARG A 43 19.03 -12.29 -6.75
C ARG A 43 19.73 -11.06 -6.18
N VAL A 44 19.11 -9.88 -6.31
CA VAL A 44 19.65 -8.62 -5.78
C VAL A 44 19.77 -8.68 -4.26
N LEU A 45 18.75 -9.19 -3.57
CA LEU A 45 18.72 -9.26 -2.09
C LEU A 45 19.25 -10.60 -1.56
N ASN A 46 19.43 -11.61 -2.43
CA ASN A 46 19.83 -12.99 -2.10
C ASN A 46 18.94 -13.61 -1.03
N GLU A 47 17.63 -13.50 -1.21
CA GLU A 47 16.62 -14.04 -0.30
C GLU A 47 15.26 -14.17 -0.99
N ASP A 48 14.36 -14.99 -0.41
CA ASP A 48 12.99 -15.11 -0.87
C ASP A 48 12.15 -13.94 -0.33
N ARG A 49 11.35 -13.36 -1.22
CA ARG A 49 10.45 -12.24 -0.91
C ARG A 49 9.00 -12.67 -1.10
N LYS A 50 8.22 -12.51 -0.06
CA LYS A 50 6.78 -12.72 -0.11
C LYS A 50 6.09 -11.43 -0.55
N VAL A 51 5.21 -11.55 -1.52
CA VAL A 51 4.44 -10.45 -2.09
C VAL A 51 2.96 -10.83 -2.10
N TYR A 52 2.12 -9.91 -1.69
CA TYR A 52 0.67 -10.02 -1.80
C TYR A 52 0.23 -9.29 -3.06
N VAL A 53 -0.62 -9.92 -3.87
CA VAL A 53 -1.15 -9.30 -5.07
C VAL A 53 -2.67 -9.29 -4.99
N HIS A 54 -3.26 -8.10 -5.04
CA HIS A 54 -4.69 -7.90 -5.21
C HIS A 54 -4.97 -7.45 -6.64
N TYR A 55 -5.63 -8.31 -7.40
CA TYR A 55 -6.07 -7.99 -8.75
C TYR A 55 -7.53 -7.53 -8.70
N PRO A 56 -7.90 -6.41 -9.32
CA PRO A 56 -9.26 -5.89 -9.23
C PRO A 56 -10.25 -6.86 -9.89
N LYS A 57 -11.48 -6.91 -9.38
CA LYS A 57 -12.56 -7.67 -10.01
C LYS A 57 -12.86 -7.06 -11.38
N VAL A 58 -12.70 -7.89 -12.42
CA VAL A 58 -12.96 -7.50 -13.81
C VAL A 58 -14.30 -8.05 -14.26
N ASP A 59 -15.07 -7.24 -14.99
CA ASP A 59 -16.26 -7.64 -15.72
C ASP A 59 -15.99 -7.69 -17.23
N SER A 60 -17.02 -7.96 -18.03
CA SER A 60 -16.87 -8.05 -19.49
C SER A 60 -16.33 -6.77 -20.14
N ALA A 61 -16.60 -5.60 -19.55
CA ALA A 61 -16.12 -4.31 -20.06
C ALA A 61 -14.64 -4.07 -19.75
N ASP A 62 -14.07 -4.78 -18.78
CA ASP A 62 -12.69 -4.59 -18.33
C ASP A 62 -11.72 -5.63 -18.92
N LEU A 63 -12.21 -6.62 -19.67
CA LEU A 63 -11.40 -7.75 -20.15
C LEU A 63 -10.11 -7.35 -20.91
N ASN A 64 -10.12 -6.20 -21.57
CA ASN A 64 -8.99 -5.67 -22.33
C ASN A 64 -8.28 -4.50 -21.65
N LYS A 65 -8.75 -4.06 -20.47
CA LYS A 65 -8.14 -2.95 -19.76
C LYS A 65 -6.84 -3.36 -19.07
N ARG A 66 -5.96 -2.37 -18.92
CA ARG A 66 -4.75 -2.44 -18.10
C ARG A 66 -4.98 -1.58 -16.87
N PHE A 67 -4.39 -1.97 -15.74
CA PHE A 67 -4.66 -1.35 -14.45
C PHE A 67 -3.39 -0.70 -13.90
N PRO A 68 -3.46 0.55 -13.40
CA PRO A 68 -2.39 1.16 -12.62
C PRO A 68 -1.95 0.23 -11.49
N VAL A 69 -0.68 0.32 -11.10
CA VAL A 69 -0.11 -0.58 -10.07
C VAL A 69 0.37 0.23 -8.88
N LEU A 70 -0.13 -0.11 -7.70
CA LEU A 70 0.35 0.43 -6.44
C LEU A 70 1.29 -0.57 -5.76
N TYR A 71 2.57 -0.19 -5.59
CA TYR A 71 3.56 -0.93 -4.83
C TYR A 71 3.58 -0.41 -3.40
N LEU A 72 3.18 -1.27 -2.46
CA LEU A 72 2.97 -0.93 -1.05
C LEU A 72 4.04 -1.58 -0.18
N MET A 73 4.83 -0.77 0.52
CA MET A 73 5.69 -1.25 1.59
C MET A 73 4.85 -1.61 2.82
N ASP A 74 5.44 -2.44 3.70
CA ASP A 74 4.75 -2.96 4.87
C ASP A 74 3.43 -3.69 4.52
N GLY A 75 3.46 -4.49 3.44
CA GLY A 75 2.31 -5.25 2.95
C GLY A 75 1.66 -6.11 4.03
N ASP A 76 2.44 -6.63 4.97
CA ASP A 76 1.92 -7.40 6.11
C ASP A 76 0.90 -6.63 6.97
N ASN A 77 1.02 -5.29 7.01
CA ASN A 77 0.21 -4.44 7.89
C ASN A 77 -0.92 -3.70 7.14
N HIS A 78 -0.70 -3.34 5.88
CA HIS A 78 -1.56 -2.38 5.19
C HIS A 78 -2.27 -2.94 3.95
N PHE A 79 -1.86 -4.11 3.46
CA PHE A 79 -2.35 -4.66 2.21
C PHE A 79 -3.88 -4.88 2.20
N GLU A 80 -4.41 -5.56 3.22
CA GLU A 80 -5.84 -5.87 3.29
C GLU A 80 -6.69 -4.59 3.39
N LEU A 81 -6.21 -3.58 4.13
CA LEU A 81 -6.87 -2.29 4.25
C LEU A 81 -6.97 -1.60 2.88
N LEU A 82 -5.84 -1.52 2.15
CA LEU A 82 -5.82 -0.87 0.84
C LEU A 82 -6.61 -1.65 -0.20
N ALA A 83 -6.60 -2.98 -0.17
CA ALA A 83 -7.43 -3.81 -1.04
C ALA A 83 -8.91 -3.47 -0.89
N GLN A 84 -9.40 -3.31 0.36
CA GLN A 84 -10.78 -2.89 0.62
C GLN A 84 -11.06 -1.46 0.13
N TYR A 85 -10.11 -0.53 0.29
CA TYR A 85 -10.28 0.85 -0.19
C TYR A 85 -10.38 0.91 -1.70
N VAL A 86 -9.49 0.23 -2.43
CA VAL A 86 -9.52 0.26 -3.90
C VAL A 86 -10.76 -0.43 -4.46
N ASP A 87 -11.19 -1.54 -3.85
CA ASP A 87 -12.43 -2.21 -4.23
C ASP A 87 -13.65 -1.30 -4.01
N TYR A 88 -13.71 -0.58 -2.89
CA TYR A 88 -14.81 0.33 -2.59
C TYR A 88 -14.81 1.58 -3.48
N LEU A 89 -13.66 2.25 -3.58
CA LEU A 89 -13.54 3.52 -4.31
C LEU A 89 -13.69 3.37 -5.83
N SER A 90 -13.36 2.19 -6.38
CA SER A 90 -13.49 1.89 -7.82
C SER A 90 -14.84 1.27 -8.22
N ARG A 91 -15.80 1.13 -7.29
CA ARG A 91 -17.15 0.66 -7.60
C ARG A 91 -17.84 1.61 -8.58
N PRO A 92 -18.66 1.10 -9.51
CA PRO A 92 -19.38 1.94 -10.49
C PRO A 92 -20.29 3.01 -9.87
N ASP A 93 -20.85 2.73 -8.67
CA ASP A 93 -21.72 3.65 -7.93
C ASP A 93 -20.96 4.68 -7.09
N VAL A 94 -19.66 4.47 -6.84
CA VAL A 94 -18.75 5.39 -6.13
C VAL A 94 -17.89 6.20 -7.11
N SER A 95 -17.26 5.51 -8.06
CA SER A 95 -16.47 6.08 -9.17
C SER A 95 -15.47 7.18 -8.73
N ALA A 96 -14.79 6.96 -7.60
CA ALA A 96 -13.85 7.94 -7.05
C ALA A 96 -12.40 7.71 -7.54
N MET A 97 -12.12 6.58 -8.16
CA MET A 97 -10.85 6.22 -8.77
C MET A 97 -11.02 5.06 -9.76
N PRO A 98 -10.06 4.82 -10.67
CA PRO A 98 -10.07 3.62 -11.51
C PRO A 98 -9.83 2.35 -10.69
N LYS A 99 -10.12 1.19 -11.29
CA LYS A 99 -9.64 -0.09 -10.77
C LYS A 99 -8.12 -0.14 -10.84
N ILE A 100 -7.45 -0.59 -9.80
CA ILE A 100 -5.98 -0.71 -9.73
C ILE A 100 -5.56 -2.07 -9.19
N LEU A 101 -4.34 -2.47 -9.51
CA LEU A 101 -3.65 -3.62 -8.93
C LEU A 101 -2.82 -3.16 -7.74
N ILE A 102 -2.83 -3.91 -6.63
CA ILE A 102 -1.96 -3.66 -5.48
C ILE A 102 -0.93 -4.77 -5.36
N VAL A 103 0.31 -4.39 -5.18
CA VAL A 103 1.46 -5.25 -4.91
C VAL A 103 2.00 -4.92 -3.52
N GLY A 104 1.56 -5.65 -2.51
CA GLY A 104 2.01 -5.47 -1.12
C GLY A 104 3.29 -6.25 -0.86
N ILE A 105 4.37 -5.57 -0.54
CA ILE A 105 5.67 -6.19 -0.28
C ILE A 105 5.80 -6.47 1.21
N SER A 106 5.89 -7.77 1.55
CA SER A 106 6.07 -8.24 2.92
C SER A 106 7.46 -7.91 3.45
N ASN A 107 7.55 -7.63 4.74
CA ASN A 107 8.83 -7.36 5.40
C ASN A 107 9.65 -8.64 5.63
N THR A 108 10.92 -8.59 5.26
CA THR A 108 11.94 -9.60 5.62
C THR A 108 12.95 -8.98 6.58
N LYS A 109 13.61 -7.91 6.15
CA LYS A 109 14.54 -7.12 6.96
C LYS A 109 14.17 -5.65 6.85
N ARG A 110 13.06 -5.27 7.50
CA ARG A 110 12.38 -3.97 7.32
C ARG A 110 13.33 -2.77 7.41
N THR A 111 14.13 -2.70 8.47
CA THR A 111 15.04 -1.57 8.69
C THR A 111 16.12 -1.50 7.60
N ARG A 112 16.66 -2.65 7.14
CA ARG A 112 17.60 -2.70 6.01
C ARG A 112 16.95 -2.13 4.75
N ASP A 113 15.78 -2.66 4.40
CA ASP A 113 15.14 -2.43 3.11
C ASP A 113 14.60 -1.01 2.95
N LEU A 114 14.11 -0.41 4.04
CA LEU A 114 13.36 0.84 3.97
C LEU A 114 14.14 2.09 4.38
N THR A 115 15.39 1.95 4.85
CA THR A 115 16.19 3.11 5.27
C THR A 115 17.29 3.44 4.27
N PRO A 116 17.46 4.74 3.91
CA PRO A 116 18.40 5.17 2.86
C PRO A 116 19.86 5.11 3.29
N THR A 117 20.14 5.21 4.58
CA THR A 117 21.50 5.27 5.14
C THR A 117 21.65 4.31 6.30
N ASN A 118 22.90 3.89 6.58
CA ASN A 118 23.20 3.15 7.80
C ASN A 118 23.25 4.12 8.99
N SER A 119 22.38 3.87 9.97
CA SER A 119 22.37 4.59 11.24
C SER A 119 22.01 3.65 12.36
N VAL A 120 22.65 3.79 13.51
CA VAL A 120 22.37 3.03 14.74
C VAL A 120 21.78 3.90 15.83
N THR A 121 21.20 5.04 15.46
CA THR A 121 20.66 6.03 16.40
C THR A 121 19.13 6.06 16.26
N ASN A 122 18.42 5.93 17.38
CA ASN A 122 16.96 6.02 17.39
C ASN A 122 16.46 7.47 17.34
N TYR A 123 15.14 7.64 17.32
CA TYR A 123 14.47 8.95 17.24
C TYR A 123 14.75 9.87 18.45
N LEU A 124 15.21 9.33 19.58
CA LEU A 124 15.65 10.12 20.75
C LEU A 124 17.13 10.52 20.68
N GLY A 125 17.81 10.22 19.59
CA GLY A 125 19.26 10.47 19.45
C GLY A 125 20.14 9.49 20.23
N LYS A 126 19.57 8.39 20.74
CA LYS A 126 20.30 7.38 21.51
C LYS A 126 20.74 6.22 20.63
N PRO A 127 21.91 5.61 20.91
CA PRO A 127 22.35 4.39 20.23
C PRO A 127 21.33 3.25 20.38
N ASP A 128 21.01 2.59 19.28
CA ASP A 128 20.13 1.42 19.21
C ASP A 128 20.61 0.48 18.09
N SER A 129 21.78 -0.13 18.30
CA SER A 129 22.35 -1.05 17.32
C SER A 129 21.52 -2.32 17.17
N SER A 130 20.77 -2.74 18.20
CA SER A 130 19.94 -3.95 18.13
C SER A 130 18.86 -3.85 17.05
N SER A 131 18.22 -2.69 16.96
CA SER A 131 17.13 -2.42 16.01
C SER A 131 17.63 -2.00 14.61
N TYR A 132 18.78 -1.32 14.53
CA TYR A 132 19.17 -0.59 13.32
C TYR A 132 20.50 -1.02 12.67
N LYS A 133 21.17 -2.04 13.23
CA LYS A 133 22.48 -2.53 12.72
C LYS A 133 22.50 -2.80 11.21
N LEU A 134 21.39 -3.30 10.66
CA LEU A 134 21.28 -3.66 9.24
C LEU A 134 20.75 -2.54 8.35
N SER A 135 20.51 -1.34 8.87
CA SER A 135 19.96 -0.22 8.10
C SER A 135 20.82 0.20 6.90
N GLY A 136 20.23 0.94 5.95
CA GLY A 136 20.95 1.55 4.82
C GLY A 136 20.94 0.73 3.54
N GLY A 137 20.04 -0.24 3.40
CA GLY A 137 19.94 -1.08 2.20
C GLY A 137 18.82 -0.71 1.22
N ASN A 138 18.24 0.49 1.37
CA ASN A 138 17.10 0.90 0.52
C ASN A 138 17.43 0.91 -0.97
N GLU A 139 18.66 1.25 -1.37
CA GLU A 139 19.09 1.23 -2.77
C GLU A 139 18.95 -0.18 -3.38
N ASN A 140 19.46 -1.21 -2.71
CA ASN A 140 19.32 -2.60 -3.19
C ASN A 140 17.84 -3.03 -3.19
N PHE A 141 17.03 -2.54 -2.25
CA PHE A 141 15.61 -2.83 -2.22
C PHE A 141 14.87 -2.17 -3.40
N LEU A 142 15.18 -0.93 -3.74
CA LEU A 142 14.64 -0.27 -4.93
C LEU A 142 15.11 -0.97 -6.21
N GLN A 143 16.36 -1.41 -6.27
CA GLN A 143 16.87 -2.21 -7.40
C GLN A 143 16.09 -3.52 -7.54
N PHE A 144 15.83 -4.27 -6.46
CA PHE A 144 14.98 -5.46 -6.48
C PHE A 144 13.60 -5.15 -7.07
N ILE A 145 12.96 -4.07 -6.62
CA ILE A 145 11.65 -3.67 -7.13
C ILE A 145 11.73 -3.39 -8.64
N ALA A 146 12.70 -2.60 -9.08
CA ALA A 146 12.83 -2.17 -10.47
C ALA A 146 13.18 -3.32 -11.42
N THR A 147 14.09 -4.21 -11.02
CA THR A 147 14.71 -5.17 -11.95
C THR A 147 14.12 -6.59 -11.85
N GLU A 148 13.45 -6.91 -10.76
CA GLU A 148 12.91 -8.25 -10.53
C GLU A 148 11.39 -8.23 -10.31
N LEU A 149 10.88 -7.42 -9.36
CA LEU A 149 9.47 -7.42 -8.99
C LEU A 149 8.59 -6.80 -10.08
N MET A 150 8.89 -5.58 -10.54
CA MET A 150 8.09 -4.90 -11.59
C MET A 150 8.01 -5.73 -12.88
N PRO A 151 9.12 -6.28 -13.43
CA PRO A 151 9.05 -7.12 -14.63
C PRO A 151 8.21 -8.39 -14.44
N MET A 152 8.26 -9.00 -13.23
CA MET A 152 7.44 -10.17 -12.91
C MET A 152 5.96 -9.81 -12.88
N ILE A 153 5.59 -8.69 -12.26
CA ILE A 153 4.20 -8.19 -12.21
C ILE A 153 3.71 -7.85 -13.62
N ASP A 154 4.49 -7.09 -14.39
CA ASP A 154 4.11 -6.66 -15.74
C ASP A 154 3.95 -7.86 -16.71
N LYS A 155 4.68 -8.96 -16.48
CA LYS A 155 4.57 -10.20 -17.25
C LYS A 155 3.29 -10.99 -16.92
N ASN A 156 2.90 -11.04 -15.67
CA ASN A 156 1.84 -11.95 -15.20
C ASN A 156 0.46 -11.29 -15.10
N TYR A 157 0.40 -9.94 -15.08
CA TYR A 157 -0.85 -9.19 -14.91
C TYR A 157 -1.00 -8.12 -16.00
N LYS A 158 -2.24 -7.70 -16.26
CA LYS A 158 -2.54 -6.61 -17.21
C LYS A 158 -2.29 -5.26 -16.55
N THR A 159 -1.04 -4.83 -16.51
CA THR A 159 -0.62 -3.58 -15.88
C THR A 159 -0.63 -2.40 -16.85
N ASP A 160 -1.08 -1.24 -16.37
CA ASP A 160 -0.87 0.06 -17.01
C ASP A 160 0.56 0.56 -16.68
N PRO A 161 1.17 1.42 -17.52
CA PRO A 161 2.45 2.05 -17.20
C PRO A 161 2.44 2.88 -15.92
N TYR A 162 1.27 3.43 -15.50
CA TYR A 162 1.16 4.28 -14.30
C TYR A 162 1.41 3.49 -13.02
N LYS A 163 2.46 3.86 -12.31
CA LYS A 163 2.92 3.16 -11.10
C LYS A 163 2.98 4.09 -9.91
N ILE A 164 2.53 3.59 -8.75
CA ILE A 164 2.47 4.32 -7.49
C ILE A 164 3.33 3.61 -6.47
N PHE A 165 4.12 4.37 -5.68
CA PHE A 165 4.92 3.85 -4.58
C PHE A 165 4.43 4.40 -3.25
N ALA A 166 4.02 3.52 -2.32
CA ALA A 166 3.34 3.90 -1.10
C ALA A 166 3.95 3.26 0.14
N GLY A 167 4.09 4.02 1.22
CA GLY A 167 4.56 3.49 2.49
C GLY A 167 4.32 4.37 3.70
N HIS A 168 4.38 3.74 4.86
CA HIS A 168 4.21 4.35 6.17
C HIS A 168 5.52 4.31 6.96
N SER A 169 5.82 5.36 7.73
CA SER A 169 6.98 5.40 8.64
C SER A 169 8.31 5.24 7.88
N PHE A 170 9.07 4.15 8.07
CA PHE A 170 10.25 3.84 7.24
C PHE A 170 9.85 3.58 5.78
N GLY A 171 8.67 3.01 5.50
CA GLY A 171 8.13 2.95 4.14
C GLY A 171 7.92 4.33 3.54
N GLY A 172 7.47 5.29 4.34
CA GLY A 172 7.32 6.69 3.93
C GLY A 172 8.65 7.35 3.57
N ILE A 173 9.72 7.14 4.35
CA ILE A 173 11.06 7.65 3.96
C ILE A 173 11.62 6.93 2.74
N SER A 174 11.34 5.63 2.56
CA SER A 174 11.69 4.92 1.33
C SER A 174 11.00 5.54 0.10
N SER A 175 9.73 5.93 0.24
CA SER A 175 8.97 6.61 -0.81
C SER A 175 9.60 7.96 -1.19
N ILE A 176 9.92 8.81 -0.20
CA ILE A 176 10.60 10.09 -0.44
C ILE A 176 12.01 9.87 -1.01
N ASN A 177 12.76 8.90 -0.48
CA ASN A 177 14.09 8.57 -1.00
C ASN A 177 14.04 8.18 -2.48
N CYS A 178 13.09 7.33 -2.86
CA CYS A 178 12.89 6.93 -4.25
C CYS A 178 12.57 8.13 -5.16
N LEU A 179 11.68 9.02 -4.75
CA LEU A 179 11.38 10.26 -5.48
C LEU A 179 12.64 11.11 -5.72
N LEU A 180 13.56 11.15 -4.76
CA LEU A 180 14.77 11.99 -4.84
C LEU A 180 15.93 11.31 -5.59
N THR A 181 15.99 9.98 -5.62
CA THR A 181 17.11 9.24 -6.22
C THR A 181 16.75 8.58 -7.55
N HIS A 182 15.52 8.10 -7.68
CA HIS A 182 15.02 7.37 -8.84
C HIS A 182 13.63 7.89 -9.26
N PRO A 183 13.47 9.19 -9.59
CA PRO A 183 12.17 9.78 -9.85
C PRO A 183 11.40 9.10 -10.99
N ASP A 184 12.10 8.48 -11.93
CA ASP A 184 11.49 7.84 -13.11
C ASP A 184 10.93 6.44 -12.84
N MET A 185 11.12 5.89 -11.64
CA MET A 185 10.56 4.58 -11.29
C MET A 185 9.03 4.60 -11.12
N PHE A 186 8.48 5.72 -10.64
CA PHE A 186 7.05 5.83 -10.34
C PHE A 186 6.49 7.18 -10.77
N ASP A 187 5.19 7.23 -11.02
CA ASP A 187 4.46 8.44 -11.40
C ASP A 187 3.91 9.18 -10.19
N ALA A 188 3.61 8.43 -9.13
CA ALA A 188 3.08 8.97 -7.88
C ALA A 188 3.72 8.33 -6.65
N TYR A 189 3.80 9.13 -5.58
CA TYR A 189 4.43 8.77 -4.32
C TYR A 189 3.49 9.08 -3.15
N ILE A 190 3.37 8.14 -2.22
CA ILE A 190 2.58 8.28 -1.00
C ILE A 190 3.50 8.02 0.20
N ALA A 191 3.68 9.01 1.06
CA ALA A 191 4.53 8.94 2.24
C ALA A 191 3.71 9.29 3.50
N VAL A 192 3.18 8.27 4.16
CA VAL A 192 2.37 8.42 5.39
C VAL A 192 3.30 8.44 6.60
N SER A 193 3.20 9.45 7.46
CA SER A 193 4.06 9.64 8.65
C SER A 193 5.53 9.27 8.42
N PRO A 194 6.20 9.80 7.37
CA PRO A 194 7.57 9.42 7.06
C PRO A 194 8.51 9.75 8.21
N SER A 195 9.34 8.79 8.61
CA SER A 195 10.31 8.92 9.72
C SER A 195 11.48 9.86 9.35
N LEU A 196 11.18 11.13 9.07
CA LEU A 196 12.15 12.14 8.60
C LEU A 196 13.27 12.47 9.59
N TRP A 197 13.14 12.01 10.85
CA TRP A 197 14.18 12.07 11.87
C TRP A 197 15.38 11.16 11.58
N TRP A 198 15.19 10.18 10.67
CA TRP A 198 16.20 9.17 10.37
C TRP A 198 17.54 9.80 10.03
N ASP A 199 18.60 9.26 10.65
CA ASP A 199 20.00 9.64 10.44
C ASP A 199 20.20 11.16 10.41
N LYS A 200 19.81 11.80 11.50
CA LYS A 200 19.97 13.27 11.69
C LYS A 200 19.30 14.09 10.56
N GLU A 201 18.06 13.72 10.24
CA GLU A 201 17.27 14.40 9.19
C GLU A 201 17.89 14.28 7.77
N TYR A 202 18.50 13.15 7.46
CA TYR A 202 19.20 12.93 6.19
C TYR A 202 18.34 13.30 4.97
N LEU A 203 17.08 12.84 4.93
CA LEU A 203 16.21 13.10 3.78
C LEU A 203 15.80 14.58 3.66
N LEU A 204 15.70 15.34 4.75
CA LEU A 204 15.42 16.76 4.67
C LEU A 204 16.60 17.50 4.00
N LYS A 205 17.83 17.17 4.40
CA LYS A 205 19.05 17.72 3.79
C LYS A 205 19.13 17.35 2.31
N MET A 206 18.91 16.07 1.99
CA MET A 206 18.93 15.59 0.60
C MET A 206 17.84 16.24 -0.25
N THR A 207 16.64 16.48 0.31
CA THR A 207 15.57 17.20 -0.39
C THR A 207 16.01 18.63 -0.76
N GLU A 208 16.60 19.36 0.21
CA GLU A 208 17.12 20.71 -0.02
C GLU A 208 18.20 20.75 -1.11
N GLU A 209 19.09 19.77 -1.14
CA GLU A 209 20.20 19.67 -2.10
C GLU A 209 19.77 19.24 -3.50
N LYS A 210 18.93 18.22 -3.58
CA LYS A 210 18.54 17.58 -4.85
C LYS A 210 17.49 18.39 -5.61
N LEU A 211 16.48 18.95 -4.92
CA LEU A 211 15.43 19.72 -5.56
C LEU A 211 15.93 21.13 -5.87
N LYS A 212 16.21 21.40 -7.14
CA LYS A 212 16.58 22.74 -7.62
C LYS A 212 15.35 23.62 -7.80
N ASN A 213 15.49 24.93 -7.58
CA ASN A 213 14.40 25.89 -7.81
C ASN A 213 13.86 25.78 -9.25
N GLY A 214 12.55 25.61 -9.35
CA GLY A 214 11.86 25.53 -10.64
C GLY A 214 12.07 24.22 -11.42
N SER A 215 12.68 23.19 -10.82
CA SER A 215 12.81 21.86 -11.45
C SER A 215 11.45 21.31 -11.87
N VAL A 216 11.44 20.56 -12.97
CA VAL A 216 10.26 19.87 -13.49
C VAL A 216 10.33 18.41 -13.03
N LEU A 217 9.35 17.94 -12.26
CA LEU A 217 9.31 16.56 -11.78
C LEU A 217 8.28 15.69 -12.53
N ASN A 218 7.16 16.28 -12.94
CA ASN A 218 6.03 15.56 -13.56
C ASN A 218 5.57 14.36 -12.72
N LYS A 219 5.34 14.60 -11.42
CA LYS A 219 4.98 13.59 -10.41
C LYS A 219 3.84 14.07 -9.54
N MET A 220 3.18 13.11 -8.90
CA MET A 220 2.26 13.38 -7.78
C MET A 220 2.90 12.95 -6.47
N LEU A 221 2.70 13.73 -5.40
CA LEU A 221 3.22 13.42 -4.07
C LEU A 221 2.17 13.72 -3.00
N PHE A 222 1.74 12.69 -2.30
CA PHE A 222 0.96 12.84 -1.07
C PHE A 222 1.86 12.52 0.13
N TYR A 223 1.85 13.38 1.14
CA TYR A 223 2.51 13.09 2.41
C TYR A 223 1.69 13.65 3.57
N SER A 224 1.81 12.99 4.73
CA SER A 224 0.96 13.29 5.87
C SER A 224 1.65 13.00 7.19
N ASP A 225 1.08 13.49 8.28
CA ASP A 225 1.40 13.10 9.64
C ASP A 225 0.17 13.08 10.55
N GLY A 226 0.25 12.25 11.58
CA GLY A 226 -0.68 12.25 12.70
C GLY A 226 -0.21 13.11 13.87
N ASN A 227 -0.94 13.03 14.98
CA ASN A 227 -0.55 13.65 16.25
C ASN A 227 0.46 12.77 16.99
N GLU A 228 1.74 12.88 16.60
CA GLU A 228 2.85 12.10 17.15
C GLU A 228 3.58 12.87 18.25
N GLY A 229 2.94 13.07 19.40
CA GLY A 229 3.48 13.83 20.53
C GLY A 229 3.11 15.31 20.54
N GLY A 230 2.02 15.68 19.84
CA GLY A 230 1.46 17.02 19.78
C GLY A 230 2.14 17.94 18.76
N ASN A 231 1.56 19.12 18.54
CA ASN A 231 1.98 20.09 17.52
C ASN A 231 3.43 20.61 17.70
N ASN A 232 4.01 20.44 18.88
CA ASN A 232 5.39 20.81 19.18
C ASN A 232 6.38 19.66 19.02
N SER A 233 5.92 18.46 18.65
CA SER A 233 6.79 17.31 18.44
C SER A 233 7.77 17.54 17.30
N PHE A 234 8.93 16.90 17.39
CA PHE A 234 9.92 16.98 16.31
C PHE A 234 9.46 16.22 15.05
N PHE A 235 8.57 15.23 15.18
CA PHE A 235 7.98 14.52 14.05
C PHE A 235 7.18 15.49 13.19
N HIS A 236 6.21 16.20 13.77
CA HIS A 236 5.42 17.21 13.09
C HIS A 236 6.30 18.33 12.51
N LYS A 237 7.27 18.85 13.30
CA LYS A 237 8.20 19.87 12.82
C LYS A 237 9.01 19.43 11.60
N ASN A 238 9.40 18.16 11.50
CA ASN A 238 10.11 17.64 10.35
C ASN A 238 9.22 17.58 9.10
N LEU A 239 7.93 17.26 9.24
CA LEU A 239 6.98 17.35 8.12
C LEU A 239 6.79 18.79 7.66
N LEU A 240 6.66 19.75 8.59
CA LEU A 240 6.60 21.17 8.24
C LEU A 240 7.89 21.68 7.56
N LYS A 241 9.06 21.17 7.97
CA LYS A 241 10.32 21.46 7.26
C LYS A 241 10.28 20.94 5.82
N LEU A 242 9.85 19.68 5.61
CA LEU A 242 9.71 19.10 4.27
C LEU A 242 8.77 19.95 3.41
N ASP A 243 7.59 20.29 3.94
CA ASP A 243 6.60 21.11 3.25
C ASP A 243 7.16 22.50 2.88
N SER A 244 7.87 23.13 3.82
CA SER A 244 8.56 24.41 3.58
C SER A 244 9.60 24.31 2.46
N ILE A 245 10.40 23.23 2.42
CA ILE A 245 11.39 23.01 1.37
C ILE A 245 10.69 22.90 0.01
N ILE A 246 9.69 22.00 -0.11
CA ILE A 246 8.95 21.77 -1.37
C ILE A 246 8.31 23.06 -1.87
N THR A 247 7.62 23.79 -0.99
CA THR A 247 6.95 25.06 -1.33
C THR A 247 7.93 26.11 -1.81
N LYS A 248 9.08 26.29 -1.14
CA LYS A 248 10.10 27.26 -1.51
C LYS A 248 10.78 26.96 -2.85
N LYS A 249 10.92 25.68 -3.21
CA LYS A 249 11.59 25.30 -4.48
C LYS A 249 10.74 25.61 -5.71
N LYS A 250 9.44 25.93 -5.57
CA LYS A 250 8.53 26.26 -6.69
C LYS A 250 8.63 25.24 -7.83
N LEU A 251 8.57 23.96 -7.48
CA LEU A 251 8.75 22.87 -8.43
C LEU A 251 7.63 22.91 -9.49
N LYS A 252 7.99 22.70 -10.75
CA LYS A 252 7.04 22.65 -11.86
C LYS A 252 6.55 21.21 -12.05
N ARG A 253 5.25 21.07 -12.33
CA ARG A 253 4.64 19.78 -12.59
C ARG A 253 4.82 18.76 -11.44
N LEU A 254 4.99 19.25 -10.22
CA LEU A 254 4.78 18.48 -9.01
C LEU A 254 3.39 18.84 -8.49
N ASP A 255 2.45 17.93 -8.60
CA ASP A 255 1.17 18.04 -7.90
C ASP A 255 1.33 17.38 -6.54
N TYR A 256 1.24 18.15 -5.47
CA TYR A 256 1.46 17.60 -4.14
C TYR A 256 0.42 18.06 -3.13
N GLN A 257 0.18 17.21 -2.13
CA GLN A 257 -0.67 17.51 -0.99
C GLN A 257 0.01 17.07 0.30
N TYR A 258 0.13 18.01 1.24
CA TYR A 258 0.42 17.72 2.63
C TYR A 258 -0.88 17.70 3.43
N LYS A 259 -1.03 16.73 4.35
CA LYS A 259 -2.20 16.64 5.23
C LYS A 259 -1.80 16.26 6.66
N HIS A 260 -2.24 17.07 7.64
CA HIS A 260 -2.08 16.78 9.05
C HIS A 260 -3.38 16.20 9.61
N TYR A 261 -3.28 15.11 10.41
CA TYR A 261 -4.41 14.46 11.05
C TYR A 261 -4.29 14.57 12.58
N PRO A 262 -4.81 15.65 13.20
CA PRO A 262 -4.57 15.97 14.62
C PRO A 262 -5.20 14.97 15.59
N THR A 263 -6.16 14.15 15.14
CA THR A 263 -6.83 13.13 15.94
C THR A 263 -6.20 11.74 15.81
N GLU A 264 -5.29 11.56 14.84
CA GLU A 264 -4.68 10.27 14.55
C GLU A 264 -3.29 10.16 15.16
N THR A 265 -2.96 8.97 15.62
CA THR A 265 -1.60 8.63 16.07
C THR A 265 -0.77 8.11 14.91
N HIS A 266 0.55 7.92 15.10
CA HIS A 266 1.41 7.26 14.13
C HIS A 266 0.84 5.94 13.57
N MET A 267 0.13 5.17 14.42
CA MET A 267 -0.38 3.85 14.05
C MET A 267 -1.81 3.88 13.49
N THR A 268 -2.59 4.92 13.77
CA THR A 268 -3.98 5.03 13.26
C THR A 268 -4.08 5.90 12.01
N GLU A 269 -3.12 6.81 11.79
CA GLU A 269 -3.08 7.69 10.62
C GLU A 269 -3.14 6.93 9.28
N PRO A 270 -2.45 5.79 9.08
CA PRO A 270 -2.52 5.07 7.79
C PRO A 270 -3.93 4.77 7.33
N VAL A 271 -4.87 4.55 8.26
CA VAL A 271 -6.28 4.26 7.93
C VAL A 271 -6.94 5.39 7.16
N VAL A 272 -6.74 6.63 7.59
CA VAL A 272 -7.33 7.81 6.93
C VAL A 272 -6.45 8.36 5.82
N ALA A 273 -5.13 8.32 6.00
CA ALA A 273 -4.18 8.90 5.08
C ALA A 273 -4.14 8.16 3.73
N TYR A 274 -4.13 6.84 3.72
CA TYR A 274 -4.17 6.08 2.46
C TYR A 274 -5.47 6.28 1.69
N PHE A 275 -6.61 6.39 2.39
CA PHE A 275 -7.88 6.69 1.76
C PHE A 275 -7.86 8.04 1.04
N ASP A 276 -7.36 9.08 1.71
CA ASP A 276 -7.25 10.42 1.14
C ASP A 276 -6.18 10.48 0.02
N ALA A 277 -5.05 9.77 0.20
CA ALA A 277 -3.99 9.71 -0.79
C ALA A 277 -4.48 9.10 -2.12
N LEU A 278 -5.22 8.00 -2.07
CA LEU A 278 -5.80 7.38 -3.28
C LEU A 278 -6.71 8.36 -4.02
N ARG A 279 -7.58 9.07 -3.29
CA ARG A 279 -8.48 10.08 -3.89
C ARG A 279 -7.72 11.27 -4.47
N PHE A 280 -6.62 11.68 -3.84
CA PHE A 280 -5.77 12.76 -4.36
C PHE A 280 -5.05 12.32 -5.64
N ILE A 281 -4.42 11.14 -5.64
CA ILE A 281 -3.66 10.63 -6.81
C ILE A 281 -4.56 10.47 -8.04
N PHE A 282 -5.81 10.04 -7.86
CA PHE A 282 -6.73 9.77 -8.96
C PHE A 282 -7.78 10.87 -9.22
N LYS A 283 -7.66 12.06 -8.57
CA LYS A 283 -8.66 13.15 -8.64
C LYS A 283 -9.01 13.61 -10.07
N ASP A 284 -8.10 13.49 -11.03
CA ASP A 284 -8.26 13.92 -12.41
C ASP A 284 -8.02 12.77 -13.41
N TRP A 285 -8.13 11.51 -12.96
CA TRP A 285 -7.79 10.34 -13.78
C TRP A 285 -8.53 10.29 -15.11
N GLU A 286 -9.84 10.48 -15.09
CA GLU A 286 -10.69 10.42 -16.30
C GLU A 286 -10.40 11.53 -17.32
N LYS A 287 -9.73 12.61 -16.91
CA LYS A 287 -9.36 13.71 -17.82
C LYS A 287 -8.10 13.41 -18.62
N HIS A 288 -7.32 12.43 -18.19
CA HIS A 288 -5.99 12.14 -18.74
C HIS A 288 -5.86 10.73 -19.33
N HIS A 289 -6.86 9.87 -19.12
CA HIS A 289 -6.93 8.47 -19.57
C HIS A 289 -8.31 8.13 -20.11
#